data_3395942e53b67ba705c8e4bf34fe52d4
#
_entry.id   3395942e53b67ba705c8e4bf34fe52d4
#
_cell.length_a   1.000
_cell.length_b   1.000
_cell.length_c   1.000
_cell.angle_alpha   90.00
_cell.angle_beta   90.00
_cell.angle_gamma   90.00
#
_symmetry.space_group_name_H-M   'P 1'
#
loop_
_entity.id
_entity.type
_entity.pdbx_description
1 polymer ?
#
loop_
_entity_poly.entity_id
_entity_poly.type
_entity_poly.pdbx_seq_one_letter_code
_entity_poly.pdbx_strand_id
1 'polypeptide(L)'
;MPRPEEFRFAIFGRIVYTDHFIKELHKLGFPKPLVIVSPDEEYVRDRRLLSQFGLFGDLEACAAEGLAKLYKMANVNTENALSLLKEYKCNIGFSINCRNIIKKPIIDFFKGNIFNIHDSYLPNERGGALNTWRILNGINIVGNTIHYLEEGIDTGPIVLRRKADMKKANPRPVDFLIGEKENC
;
A
#
# COMPACT_ATOMS: atom_id res chain seq x y z
N MET A 1 -17.94 20.53 2.63
CA MET A 1 -17.00 19.41 2.57
C MET A 1 -16.55 19.24 1.13
N PRO A 2 -15.29 18.89 0.85
CA PRO A 2 -14.86 18.60 -0.51
C PRO A 2 -15.64 17.40 -1.06
N ARG A 3 -15.92 17.43 -2.36
CA ARG A 3 -16.68 16.38 -3.03
C ARG A 3 -15.76 15.26 -3.52
N PRO A 4 -16.21 14.00 -3.62
CA PRO A 4 -15.37 12.89 -4.08
C PRO A 4 -14.63 13.18 -5.38
N GLU A 5 -15.26 13.85 -6.35
CA GLU A 5 -14.67 14.20 -7.64
C GLU A 5 -13.50 15.19 -7.58
N GLU A 6 -13.24 15.83 -6.44
CA GLU A 6 -12.11 16.73 -6.24
C GLU A 6 -10.83 15.97 -5.87
N PHE A 7 -10.96 14.73 -5.44
CA PHE A 7 -9.83 13.87 -5.07
C PHE A 7 -9.33 13.08 -6.27
N ARG A 8 -8.01 13.06 -6.44
CA ARG A 8 -7.29 12.30 -7.46
C ARG A 8 -6.19 11.49 -6.78
N PHE A 9 -6.46 10.21 -6.63
CA PHE A 9 -5.56 9.32 -5.91
C PHE A 9 -4.44 8.79 -6.80
N ALA A 10 -3.21 8.75 -6.25
CA ALA A 10 -2.12 7.93 -6.74
C ALA A 10 -1.82 6.84 -5.70
N ILE A 11 -1.69 5.60 -6.14
CA ILE A 11 -1.36 4.45 -5.30
C ILE A 11 -0.03 3.89 -5.80
N PHE A 12 0.95 3.78 -4.90
CA PHE A 12 2.27 3.21 -5.18
C PHE A 12 2.40 1.86 -4.49
N GLY A 13 2.59 0.81 -5.27
CA GLY A 13 2.83 -0.54 -4.77
C GLY A 13 1.63 -1.46 -4.82
N ARG A 14 1.87 -2.70 -4.35
CA ARG A 14 0.90 -3.80 -4.39
C ARG A 14 1.03 -4.64 -3.13
N ILE A 15 -0.09 -4.88 -2.47
CA ILE A 15 -0.24 -5.83 -1.39
C ILE A 15 -1.63 -6.49 -1.48
N VAL A 16 -1.87 -7.46 -0.62
CA VAL A 16 -3.06 -8.30 -0.53
C VAL A 16 -4.42 -7.55 -0.52
N TYR A 17 -4.46 -6.31 -0.06
CA TYR A 17 -5.69 -5.52 0.02
C TYR A 17 -5.72 -4.29 -0.91
N THR A 18 -4.73 -4.13 -1.80
CA THR A 18 -4.69 -2.97 -2.71
C THR A 18 -5.87 -2.94 -3.69
N ASP A 19 -6.26 -4.11 -4.22
CA ASP A 19 -7.43 -4.24 -5.09
C ASP A 19 -8.75 -3.96 -4.33
N HIS A 20 -8.85 -4.39 -3.07
CA HIS A 20 -9.98 -4.06 -2.21
C HIS A 20 -10.08 -2.55 -1.99
N PHE A 21 -8.98 -1.89 -1.68
CA PHE A 21 -8.93 -0.43 -1.52
C PHE A 21 -9.40 0.32 -2.76
N ILE A 22 -8.98 -0.11 -3.97
CA ILE A 22 -9.44 0.44 -5.24
C ILE A 22 -10.96 0.27 -5.41
N LYS A 23 -11.49 -0.92 -5.12
CA LYS A 23 -12.92 -1.21 -5.20
C LYS A 23 -13.73 -0.36 -4.23
N GLU A 24 -13.25 -0.15 -3.02
CA GLU A 24 -13.91 0.73 -2.04
C GLU A 24 -13.89 2.20 -2.49
N LEU A 25 -12.78 2.72 -3.04
CA LEU A 25 -12.75 4.05 -3.63
C LEU A 25 -13.83 4.22 -4.71
N HIS A 26 -13.99 3.21 -5.58
CA HIS A 26 -15.02 3.23 -6.61
C HIS A 26 -16.44 3.24 -6.05
N LYS A 27 -16.73 2.38 -5.06
CA LYS A 27 -18.04 2.34 -4.37
C LYS A 27 -18.39 3.67 -3.71
N LEU A 28 -17.40 4.37 -3.17
CA LEU A 28 -17.56 5.68 -2.55
C LEU A 28 -17.66 6.84 -3.56
N GLY A 29 -17.64 6.55 -4.86
CA GLY A 29 -17.80 7.53 -5.94
C GLY A 29 -16.54 8.33 -6.26
N PHE A 30 -15.36 7.90 -5.78
CA PHE A 30 -14.11 8.55 -6.15
C PHE A 30 -13.70 8.24 -7.59
N PRO A 31 -13.02 9.17 -8.27
CA PRO A 31 -12.45 8.93 -9.58
C PRO A 31 -11.42 7.80 -9.56
N LYS A 32 -11.25 7.15 -10.70
CA LYS A 32 -10.28 6.07 -10.89
C LYS A 32 -8.88 6.49 -10.44
N PRO A 33 -8.24 5.77 -9.50
CA PRO A 33 -6.89 6.08 -9.08
C PRO A 33 -5.87 5.77 -10.20
N LEU A 34 -4.78 6.51 -10.20
CA LEU A 34 -3.53 6.14 -10.86
C LEU A 34 -2.80 5.14 -9.96
N VAL A 35 -2.48 3.96 -10.48
CA VAL A 35 -1.77 2.91 -9.74
C VAL A 35 -0.43 2.66 -10.40
N ILE A 36 0.65 2.81 -9.65
CA ILE A 36 2.03 2.59 -10.12
C ILE A 36 2.63 1.45 -9.31
N VAL A 37 2.99 0.37 -10.00
CA VAL A 37 3.58 -0.84 -9.39
C VAL A 37 4.87 -1.22 -10.09
N SER A 38 5.67 -2.06 -9.43
CA SER A 38 6.83 -2.68 -10.08
C SER A 38 6.41 -3.61 -11.20
N PRO A 39 7.31 -3.93 -12.17
CA PRO A 39 7.06 -4.92 -13.21
C PRO A 39 6.74 -6.31 -12.65
N ASP A 40 6.06 -7.14 -13.45
CA ASP A 40 5.58 -8.47 -13.01
C ASP A 40 6.71 -9.40 -12.60
N GLU A 41 7.87 -9.27 -13.21
CA GLU A 41 9.08 -10.05 -12.92
C GLU A 41 9.51 -9.91 -11.47
N GLU A 42 9.26 -8.75 -10.86
CA GLU A 42 9.57 -8.52 -9.45
C GLU A 42 8.56 -9.18 -8.50
N TYR A 43 7.39 -9.58 -8.99
CA TYR A 43 6.33 -10.22 -8.19
C TYR A 43 6.19 -11.73 -8.41
N VAL A 44 7.02 -12.37 -9.24
CA VAL A 44 6.91 -13.82 -9.55
C VAL A 44 6.86 -14.68 -8.29
N ARG A 45 7.75 -14.43 -7.34
CA ARG A 45 7.79 -15.15 -6.06
C ARG A 45 6.52 -14.91 -5.25
N ASP A 46 6.13 -13.66 -5.08
CA ASP A 46 5.00 -13.27 -4.24
C ASP A 46 3.70 -13.79 -4.84
N ARG A 47 3.52 -13.66 -6.16
CA ARG A 47 2.39 -14.24 -6.88
C ARG A 47 2.28 -15.73 -6.63
N ARG A 48 3.38 -16.50 -6.81
CA ARG A 48 3.40 -17.95 -6.60
C ARG A 48 3.03 -18.35 -5.16
N LEU A 49 3.55 -17.61 -4.16
CA LEU A 49 3.35 -17.94 -2.75
C LEU A 49 2.00 -17.49 -2.22
N LEU A 50 1.50 -16.34 -2.66
CA LEU A 50 0.34 -15.69 -2.05
C LEU A 50 -0.98 -15.99 -2.77
N SER A 51 -0.96 -16.28 -4.09
CA SER A 51 -2.19 -16.55 -4.86
C SER A 51 -2.97 -17.76 -4.34
N GLN A 52 -2.29 -18.80 -3.88
CA GLN A 52 -2.93 -19.97 -3.29
C GLN A 52 -3.78 -19.68 -2.03
N PHE A 53 -3.54 -18.53 -1.38
CA PHE A 53 -4.28 -18.08 -0.20
C PHE A 53 -5.22 -16.91 -0.52
N GLY A 54 -5.36 -16.51 -1.79
CA GLY A 54 -6.10 -15.31 -2.18
C GLY A 54 -5.49 -14.01 -1.62
N LEU A 55 -4.17 -14.00 -1.41
CA LEU A 55 -3.43 -12.89 -0.81
C LEU A 55 -2.59 -12.10 -1.82
N PHE A 56 -2.79 -12.30 -3.11
CA PHE A 56 -2.15 -11.50 -4.16
C PHE A 56 -3.21 -10.65 -4.86
N GLY A 57 -3.21 -9.33 -4.62
CA GLY A 57 -4.21 -8.42 -5.17
C GLY A 57 -4.19 -8.39 -6.70
N ASP A 58 -5.35 -8.54 -7.32
CA ASP A 58 -5.51 -8.57 -8.77
C ASP A 58 -5.75 -7.16 -9.33
N LEU A 59 -4.67 -6.41 -9.47
CA LEU A 59 -4.71 -5.04 -10.01
C LEU A 59 -4.94 -5.02 -11.52
N GLU A 60 -4.57 -6.08 -12.21
CA GLU A 60 -4.82 -6.27 -13.64
C GLU A 60 -6.32 -6.41 -13.90
N ALA A 61 -7.05 -7.17 -13.07
CA ALA A 61 -8.51 -7.21 -13.13
C ALA A 61 -9.13 -5.83 -12.84
N CYS A 62 -8.70 -5.13 -11.80
CA CYS A 62 -9.18 -3.77 -11.52
C CYS A 62 -8.97 -2.81 -12.71
N ALA A 63 -7.85 -2.93 -13.41
CA ALA A 63 -7.58 -2.12 -14.60
C ALA A 63 -8.47 -2.52 -15.79
N ALA A 64 -8.66 -3.83 -16.03
CA ALA A 64 -9.52 -4.36 -17.08
C ALA A 64 -11.01 -3.97 -16.88
N GLU A 65 -11.48 -4.00 -15.64
CA GLU A 65 -12.81 -3.53 -15.24
C GLU A 65 -12.94 -1.99 -15.27
N GLY A 66 -11.85 -1.29 -15.58
CA GLY A 66 -11.84 0.16 -15.66
C GLY A 66 -11.92 0.87 -14.31
N LEU A 67 -11.59 0.20 -13.21
CA LEU A 67 -11.60 0.77 -11.85
C LEU A 67 -10.33 1.55 -11.51
N ALA A 68 -9.23 1.30 -12.22
CA ALA A 68 -7.94 1.96 -12.02
C ALA A 68 -7.21 2.20 -13.35
N LYS A 69 -6.22 3.10 -13.33
CA LYS A 69 -5.22 3.25 -14.38
C LYS A 69 -3.91 2.67 -13.89
N LEU A 70 -3.53 1.50 -14.40
CA LEU A 70 -2.36 0.74 -13.95
C LEU A 70 -1.14 1.01 -14.84
N TYR A 71 -0.02 1.38 -14.19
CA TYR A 71 1.29 1.56 -14.82
C TYR A 71 2.34 0.72 -14.11
N LYS A 72 3.26 0.13 -14.89
CA LYS A 72 4.37 -0.68 -14.37
C LYS A 72 5.67 0.06 -14.54
N MET A 73 6.41 0.27 -13.44
CA MET A 73 7.69 0.98 -13.40
C MET A 73 8.62 0.32 -12.41
N ALA A 74 9.86 0.02 -12.82
CA ALA A 74 10.89 -0.51 -11.93
C ALA A 74 11.35 0.50 -10.86
N ASN A 75 11.24 1.79 -11.16
CA ASN A 75 11.57 2.88 -10.25
C ASN A 75 10.51 3.98 -10.33
N VAL A 76 9.84 4.25 -9.22
CA VAL A 76 8.81 5.31 -9.12
C VAL A 76 9.42 6.72 -9.00
N ASN A 77 10.71 6.84 -8.67
CA ASN A 77 11.39 8.12 -8.47
C ASN A 77 11.96 8.66 -9.80
N THR A 78 11.13 8.79 -10.81
CA THR A 78 11.52 9.22 -12.16
C THR A 78 10.68 10.41 -12.63
N GLU A 79 11.21 11.17 -13.58
CA GLU A 79 10.45 12.24 -14.24
C GLU A 79 9.19 11.70 -14.94
N ASN A 80 9.22 10.45 -15.44
CA ASN A 80 8.06 9.83 -16.05
C ASN A 80 6.94 9.63 -15.01
N ALA A 81 7.26 9.16 -13.80
CA ALA A 81 6.28 9.06 -12.73
C ALA A 81 5.69 10.44 -12.37
N LEU A 82 6.54 11.47 -12.21
CA LEU A 82 6.08 12.84 -11.96
C LEU A 82 5.18 13.37 -13.07
N SER A 83 5.51 13.06 -14.33
CA SER A 83 4.70 13.46 -15.49
C SER A 83 3.31 12.82 -15.45
N LEU A 84 3.23 11.52 -15.13
CA LEU A 84 1.95 10.84 -14.95
C LEU A 84 1.13 11.44 -13.79
N LEU A 85 1.76 11.71 -12.65
CA LEU A 85 1.07 12.35 -11.52
C LEU A 85 0.46 13.70 -11.90
N LYS A 86 1.18 14.50 -12.70
CA LYS A 86 0.71 15.79 -13.23
C LYS A 86 -0.43 15.60 -14.24
N GLU A 87 -0.28 14.69 -15.20
CA GLU A 87 -1.28 14.36 -16.22
C GLU A 87 -2.61 13.95 -15.58
N TYR A 88 -2.54 13.04 -14.60
CA TYR A 88 -3.72 12.56 -13.85
C TYR A 88 -4.18 13.53 -12.77
N LYS A 89 -3.51 14.66 -12.58
CA LYS A 89 -3.81 15.70 -11.59
C LYS A 89 -3.92 15.13 -10.18
N CYS A 90 -3.06 14.16 -9.84
CA CYS A 90 -3.08 13.52 -8.53
C CYS A 90 -2.82 14.54 -7.43
N ASN A 91 -3.60 14.46 -6.36
CA ASN A 91 -3.51 15.38 -5.21
C ASN A 91 -3.48 14.67 -3.86
N ILE A 92 -3.67 13.34 -3.84
CA ILE A 92 -3.47 12.47 -2.68
C ILE A 92 -2.67 11.24 -3.12
N GLY A 93 -1.63 10.90 -2.35
CA GLY A 93 -0.79 9.74 -2.59
C GLY A 93 -0.93 8.70 -1.48
N PHE A 94 -0.92 7.40 -1.84
CA PHE A 94 -0.79 6.29 -0.92
C PHE A 94 0.36 5.39 -1.35
N SER A 95 1.34 5.19 -0.47
CA SER A 95 2.32 4.13 -0.57
C SER A 95 1.76 2.89 0.13
N ILE A 96 1.61 1.80 -0.62
CA ILE A 96 1.05 0.54 -0.11
C ILE A 96 2.00 -0.59 -0.49
N ASN A 97 2.95 -0.89 0.39
CA ASN A 97 4.02 -1.85 0.11
C ASN A 97 4.76 -1.55 -1.21
N CYS A 98 5.12 -0.29 -1.41
CA CYS A 98 5.92 0.13 -2.56
C CYS A 98 7.33 -0.49 -2.46
N ARG A 99 7.82 -1.14 -3.52
CA ARG A 99 9.16 -1.74 -3.54
C ARG A 99 10.28 -0.71 -3.56
N ASN A 100 9.98 0.51 -3.98
CA ASN A 100 10.93 1.61 -3.93
C ASN A 100 10.69 2.49 -2.70
N ILE A 101 11.75 2.93 -2.06
CA ILE A 101 11.66 4.05 -1.11
C ILE A 101 11.31 5.30 -1.91
N ILE A 102 10.15 5.87 -1.64
CA ILE A 102 9.69 7.09 -2.31
C ILE A 102 10.54 8.25 -1.83
N LYS A 103 11.10 9.00 -2.79
CA LYS A 103 12.04 10.09 -2.52
C LYS A 103 11.37 11.46 -2.55
N LYS A 104 12.10 12.45 -2.05
CA LYS A 104 11.66 13.84 -1.89
C LYS A 104 10.91 14.44 -3.09
N PRO A 105 11.32 14.28 -4.37
CA PRO A 105 10.57 14.86 -5.48
C PRO A 105 9.11 14.41 -5.58
N ILE A 106 8.84 13.12 -5.29
CA ILE A 106 7.46 12.59 -5.27
C ILE A 106 6.73 13.08 -4.01
N ILE A 107 7.39 13.08 -2.84
CA ILE A 107 6.82 13.55 -1.59
C ILE A 107 6.39 15.02 -1.71
N ASP A 108 7.27 15.88 -2.22
CA ASP A 108 7.03 17.31 -2.40
C ASP A 108 5.88 17.58 -3.40
N PHE A 109 5.73 16.74 -4.43
CA PHE A 109 4.63 16.85 -5.39
C PHE A 109 3.26 16.86 -4.69
N PHE A 110 3.07 16.03 -3.67
CA PHE A 110 1.82 15.93 -2.94
C PHE A 110 1.64 17.00 -1.86
N LYS A 111 2.63 17.84 -1.58
CA LYS A 111 2.56 18.94 -0.60
C LYS A 111 2.06 18.49 0.79
N GLY A 112 2.51 17.34 1.24
CA GLY A 112 2.11 16.73 2.51
C GLY A 112 0.88 15.81 2.45
N ASN A 113 0.22 15.69 1.30
CA ASN A 113 -0.93 14.77 1.14
C ASN A 113 -0.50 13.40 0.60
N ILE A 114 0.56 12.85 1.14
CA ILE A 114 1.01 11.50 0.81
C ILE A 114 1.17 10.68 2.09
N PHE A 115 0.64 9.48 2.06
CA PHE A 115 0.55 8.59 3.20
C PHE A 115 1.21 7.25 2.90
N ASN A 116 1.73 6.60 3.94
CA ASN A 116 2.14 5.20 3.88
C ASN A 116 1.16 4.35 4.69
N ILE A 117 0.73 3.23 4.11
CA ILE A 117 0.02 2.18 4.85
C ILE A 117 1.05 1.13 5.20
N HIS A 118 1.40 1.07 6.48
CA HIS A 118 2.42 0.19 7.02
C HIS A 118 1.77 -0.95 7.81
N ASP A 119 2.17 -2.18 7.53
CA ASP A 119 1.57 -3.39 8.11
C ASP A 119 2.10 -3.67 9.53
N SER A 120 2.10 -2.64 10.39
CA SER A 120 2.47 -2.76 11.79
C SER A 120 1.79 -1.74 12.68
N TYR A 121 1.94 -1.92 13.97
CA TYR A 121 1.50 -0.96 14.98
C TYR A 121 2.65 -0.03 15.36
N LEU A 122 2.86 1.02 14.53
CA LEU A 122 3.92 2.02 14.78
C LEU A 122 3.74 2.71 16.16
N PRO A 123 4.82 3.20 16.76
CA PRO A 123 6.18 3.34 16.20
C PRO A 123 7.11 2.12 16.39
N ASN A 124 6.62 1.02 16.95
CA ASN A 124 7.48 -0.06 17.42
C ASN A 124 8.08 -0.92 16.31
N GLU A 125 7.38 -1.17 15.23
CA GLU A 125 7.76 -2.10 14.17
C GLU A 125 8.00 -1.34 12.86
N ARG A 126 9.03 -0.49 12.82
CA ARG A 126 9.45 0.22 11.59
C ARG A 126 10.25 -0.69 10.67
N GLY A 127 10.23 -0.37 9.37
CA GLY A 127 11.03 -1.05 8.36
C GLY A 127 10.36 -2.31 7.80
N GLY A 128 11.15 -3.20 7.23
CA GLY A 128 10.68 -4.40 6.51
C GLY A 128 10.82 -5.70 7.28
N ALA A 129 10.44 -6.81 6.62
CA ALA A 129 10.53 -8.17 7.15
C ALA A 129 9.75 -8.40 8.47
N LEU A 130 8.68 -7.66 8.69
CA LEU A 130 7.93 -7.62 9.95
C LEU A 130 7.49 -8.99 10.45
N ASN A 131 6.90 -9.81 9.59
CA ASN A 131 6.37 -11.11 9.98
C ASN A 131 7.47 -12.07 10.44
N THR A 132 8.69 -11.96 9.89
CA THR A 132 9.85 -12.73 10.36
C THR A 132 10.25 -12.31 11.76
N TRP A 133 10.35 -11.00 12.00
CA TRP A 133 10.69 -10.47 13.33
C TRP A 133 9.63 -10.78 14.38
N ARG A 134 8.34 -10.70 14.03
CA ARG A 134 7.24 -11.09 14.93
C ARG A 134 7.36 -12.54 15.38
N ILE A 135 7.62 -13.46 14.45
CA ILE A 135 7.79 -14.88 14.75
C ILE A 135 8.99 -15.10 15.67
N LEU A 136 10.14 -14.52 15.33
CA LEU A 136 11.37 -14.66 16.13
C LEU A 136 11.23 -14.11 17.56
N ASN A 137 10.41 -13.09 17.75
CA ASN A 137 10.20 -12.45 19.06
C ASN A 137 8.91 -12.92 19.77
N GLY A 138 8.20 -13.91 19.23
CA GLY A 138 6.95 -14.42 19.83
C GLY A 138 5.82 -13.38 19.86
N ILE A 139 5.81 -12.42 18.94
CA ILE A 139 4.80 -11.36 18.85
C ILE A 139 3.59 -11.89 18.09
N ASN A 140 2.45 -11.97 18.73
CA ASN A 140 1.19 -12.45 18.19
C ASN A 140 0.18 -11.31 17.96
N ILE A 141 0.64 -10.19 17.40
CA ILE A 141 -0.18 -9.02 17.09
C ILE A 141 -0.06 -8.71 15.61
N VAL A 142 -1.16 -8.43 14.96
CA VAL A 142 -1.23 -7.77 13.66
C VAL A 142 -1.65 -6.33 13.83
N GLY A 143 -1.21 -5.46 12.94
CA GLY A 143 -1.57 -4.06 12.99
C GLY A 143 -1.33 -3.37 11.68
N ASN A 144 -2.09 -2.32 11.44
CA ASN A 144 -1.91 -1.43 10.31
C ASN A 144 -1.85 0.00 10.82
N THR A 145 -0.94 0.77 10.27
CA THR A 145 -0.77 2.18 10.56
C THR A 145 -0.78 2.99 9.28
N ILE A 146 -1.64 4.00 9.22
CA ILE A 146 -1.58 5.04 8.20
C ILE A 146 -0.83 6.21 8.81
N HIS A 147 0.26 6.62 8.18
CA HIS A 147 1.07 7.75 8.61
C HIS A 147 1.46 8.62 7.43
N TYR A 148 1.80 9.86 7.66
CA TYR A 148 2.38 10.72 6.63
C TYR A 148 3.69 10.12 6.12
N LEU A 149 3.89 10.13 4.82
CA LEU A 149 5.13 9.66 4.22
C LEU A 149 6.16 10.79 4.23
N GLU A 150 7.31 10.52 4.84
CA GLU A 150 8.47 11.40 4.93
C GLU A 150 9.71 10.69 4.41
N GLU A 151 10.85 11.38 4.36
CA GLU A 151 12.11 10.79 3.89
C GLU A 151 12.66 9.71 4.84
N GLY A 152 12.30 9.76 6.12
CA GLY A 152 12.65 8.74 7.10
C GLY A 152 11.79 7.49 6.96
N ILE A 153 12.37 6.32 7.26
CA ILE A 153 11.65 5.04 7.18
C ILE A 153 10.63 4.97 8.31
N ASP A 154 9.34 5.03 7.94
CA ASP A 154 8.18 4.92 8.82
C ASP A 154 8.23 5.85 10.04
N THR A 155 8.72 7.08 9.84
CA THR A 155 8.91 8.10 10.89
C THR A 155 7.82 9.16 10.94
N GLY A 156 7.02 9.29 9.89
CA GLY A 156 6.04 10.36 9.76
C GLY A 156 4.91 10.29 10.80
N PRO A 157 4.25 11.42 11.05
CA PRO A 157 3.13 11.50 12.01
C PRO A 157 2.02 10.50 11.71
N ILE A 158 1.55 9.82 12.74
CA ILE A 158 0.51 8.80 12.63
C ILE A 158 -0.86 9.46 12.47
N VAL A 159 -1.62 9.03 11.46
CA VAL A 159 -2.99 9.46 11.20
C VAL A 159 -3.98 8.50 11.84
N LEU A 160 -3.78 7.21 11.62
CA LEU A 160 -4.66 6.16 12.13
C LEU A 160 -3.84 4.89 12.35
N ARG A 161 -4.17 4.13 13.37
CA ARG A 161 -3.61 2.78 13.57
C ARG A 161 -4.64 1.86 14.20
N ARG A 162 -4.56 0.59 13.81
CA ARG A 162 -5.36 -0.50 14.37
C ARG A 162 -4.45 -1.65 14.72
N LYS A 163 -4.85 -2.44 15.70
CA LYS A 163 -4.19 -3.70 16.04
C LYS A 163 -5.24 -4.73 16.44
N ALA A 164 -4.90 -6.00 16.23
CA ALA A 164 -5.67 -7.13 16.73
C ALA A 164 -4.71 -8.24 17.16
N ASP A 165 -5.14 -9.01 18.15
CA ASP A 165 -4.40 -10.19 18.58
C ASP A 165 -4.59 -11.34 17.59
N MET A 166 -3.50 -12.02 17.25
CA MET A 166 -3.54 -13.24 16.47
C MET A 166 -4.13 -14.37 17.31
N LYS A 167 -5.19 -15.00 16.82
CA LYS A 167 -5.84 -16.14 17.50
C LYS A 167 -5.05 -17.45 17.39
N LYS A 168 -3.93 -17.46 16.67
CA LYS A 168 -3.14 -18.65 16.38
C LYS A 168 -1.90 -18.73 17.25
N ALA A 169 -1.73 -19.84 17.97
CA ALA A 169 -0.63 -20.03 18.91
C ALA A 169 0.77 -20.06 18.27
N ASN A 170 0.90 -20.61 17.06
CA ASN A 170 2.15 -20.69 16.31
C ASN A 170 1.93 -20.17 14.88
N PRO A 171 1.88 -18.85 14.66
CA PRO A 171 1.59 -18.28 13.35
C PRO A 171 2.76 -18.48 12.39
N ARG A 172 2.44 -18.78 11.14
CA ARG A 172 3.35 -18.72 10.01
C ARG A 172 3.33 -17.31 9.42
N PRO A 173 4.32 -16.90 8.60
CA PRO A 173 4.30 -15.58 7.95
C PRO A 173 2.99 -15.27 7.21
N VAL A 174 2.39 -16.27 6.56
CA VAL A 174 1.13 -16.11 5.83
C VAL A 174 -0.07 -15.83 6.76
N ASP A 175 -0.04 -16.34 7.98
CA ASP A 175 -1.14 -16.13 8.94
C ASP A 175 -1.20 -14.66 9.39
N PHE A 176 -0.06 -13.96 9.44
CA PHE A 176 -0.01 -12.50 9.67
C PHE A 176 -0.65 -11.73 8.50
N LEU A 177 -0.33 -12.09 7.26
CA LEU A 177 -0.92 -11.45 6.07
C LEU A 177 -2.45 -11.64 6.00
N ILE A 178 -2.95 -12.81 6.41
CA ILE A 178 -4.39 -13.06 6.55
C ILE A 178 -4.98 -12.13 7.60
N GLY A 179 -4.38 -12.07 8.79
CA GLY A 179 -4.83 -11.20 9.86
C GLY A 179 -4.78 -9.71 9.51
N GLU A 180 -3.76 -9.27 8.79
CA GLU A 180 -3.65 -7.90 8.26
C GLU A 180 -4.79 -7.59 7.30
N LYS A 181 -5.11 -8.51 6.37
CA LYS A 181 -6.24 -8.37 5.44
C LYS A 181 -7.59 -8.28 6.15
N GLU A 182 -7.80 -9.07 7.19
CA GLU A 182 -9.06 -9.10 7.95
C GLU A 182 -9.26 -7.86 8.83
N ASN A 183 -8.19 -7.12 9.13
CA ASN A 183 -8.21 -5.92 9.97
C ASN A 183 -8.08 -4.60 9.20
N CYS A 184 -8.02 -4.66 7.86
CA CYS A 184 -7.98 -3.47 6.99
C CYS A 184 -9.33 -2.81 6.73
#